data_9b4817f7d59de29e60d78e613bc83bb8
#
_entry.id   9b4817f7d59de29e60d78e613bc83bb8
#
_cell.length_a   1.000
_cell.length_b   1.000
_cell.length_c   1.000
_cell.angle_alpha   90.00
_cell.angle_beta   90.00
_cell.angle_gamma   90.00
#
_symmetry.space_group_name_H-M   'P 1'
#
loop_
_entity.id
_entity.type
_entity.pdbx_description
1 polymer ?
#
loop_
_entity_poly.entity_id
_entity_poly.type
_entity_poly.pdbx_seq_one_letter_code
_entity_poly.pdbx_strand_id
1 'polypeptide(L)'
;MMEETTSQITAANDSVTGDLRLHQFHSRIFRNTRMLRVWLPPRYDAPGNETRDYPVFYLNDGQNLFDRATAFAGVEWQVDETADRLIRQEAIPPLILVGIDNTQGDRIKEYLPYRSFHPPVLRPQGKRYPDFLTKEVMPFVHERYRIARGPENTGLGGASLGALIVLYTVMERPGIFGQALLESPSLFVCNRRILKYSRHFRRWPAKVVLAIGTRESGREDKDRQVVEDVRELERSLRRSGLDEGRLLVSIDEGAAHHEGEWAKRFPEALSFLLGKGDRT
;
A
#
# COMPACT_ATOMS: atom_id res chain seq x y z
N MET A 1 26.62 -13.33 17.75
CA MET A 1 25.99 -12.00 17.75
C MET A 1 26.70 -11.18 16.70
N MET A 2 26.09 -11.02 15.52
CA MET A 2 26.56 -10.05 14.54
C MET A 2 25.72 -8.80 14.79
N GLU A 3 26.38 -7.73 15.22
CA GLU A 3 25.77 -6.40 15.29
C GLU A 3 25.36 -5.99 13.88
N GLU A 4 24.05 -5.99 13.59
CA GLU A 4 23.51 -5.34 12.40
C GLU A 4 23.68 -3.84 12.60
N THR A 5 24.67 -3.28 11.94
CA THR A 5 24.89 -1.84 11.86
C THR A 5 23.74 -1.22 11.09
N THR A 6 22.71 -0.83 11.80
CA THR A 6 21.59 -0.05 11.23
C THR A 6 22.10 1.37 11.01
N SER A 7 22.61 1.66 9.82
CA SER A 7 22.87 3.05 9.42
C SER A 7 21.53 3.72 9.15
N GLN A 8 21.08 4.59 10.05
CA GLN A 8 20.06 5.58 9.75
C GLN A 8 20.64 6.55 8.73
N ILE A 9 20.24 6.41 7.48
CA ILE A 9 20.53 7.41 6.46
C ILE A 9 19.29 8.30 6.41
N THR A 10 19.40 9.52 6.92
CA THR A 10 18.39 10.55 6.70
C THR A 10 18.54 10.98 5.25
N ALA A 11 17.54 10.74 4.43
CA ALA A 11 17.52 11.22 3.06
C ALA A 11 17.30 12.74 3.07
N ALA A 12 18.37 13.51 3.03
CA ALA A 12 18.30 14.92 2.68
C ALA A 12 18.23 15.02 1.16
N ASN A 13 17.02 15.03 0.59
CA ASN A 13 16.79 15.26 -0.82
C ASN A 13 15.68 16.30 -0.97
N ASP A 14 15.81 17.23 -1.92
CA ASP A 14 14.88 18.35 -2.12
C ASP A 14 13.42 17.94 -2.42
N SER A 15 13.19 16.65 -2.74
CA SER A 15 11.85 16.10 -3.01
C SER A 15 11.19 15.44 -1.80
N VAL A 16 11.89 15.25 -0.67
CA VAL A 16 11.32 14.57 0.51
C VAL A 16 10.84 15.59 1.53
N THR A 17 9.58 15.47 1.92
CA THR A 17 8.98 16.32 2.97
C THR A 17 8.99 15.59 4.32
N GLY A 18 9.65 16.16 5.34
CA GLY A 18 9.64 15.64 6.71
C GLY A 18 10.77 14.65 7.01
N ASP A 19 10.54 13.75 7.98
CA ASP A 19 11.55 12.81 8.50
C ASP A 19 11.38 11.44 7.83
N LEU A 20 12.22 11.14 6.84
CA LEU A 20 12.26 9.84 6.17
C LEU A 20 13.50 9.05 6.61
N ARG A 21 13.29 7.91 7.24
CA ARG A 21 14.33 6.99 7.73
C ARG A 21 14.44 5.77 6.86
N LEU A 22 15.64 5.46 6.39
CA LEU A 22 15.92 4.36 5.48
C LEU A 22 16.56 3.20 6.25
N HIS A 23 16.03 1.99 6.07
CA HIS A 23 16.56 0.77 6.69
C HIS A 23 16.88 -0.27 5.63
N GLN A 24 18.10 -0.76 5.61
CA GLN A 24 18.44 -1.95 4.86
C GLN A 24 17.85 -3.17 5.58
N PHE A 25 16.94 -3.88 4.93
CA PHE A 25 16.19 -4.99 5.51
C PHE A 25 16.46 -6.29 4.77
N HIS A 26 16.91 -7.32 5.49
CA HIS A 26 17.12 -8.66 4.94
C HIS A 26 15.94 -9.57 5.28
N SER A 27 15.23 -10.01 4.25
CA SER A 27 14.15 -11.00 4.40
C SER A 27 14.70 -12.43 4.39
N ARG A 28 14.42 -13.18 5.43
CA ARG A 28 14.69 -14.64 5.49
C ARG A 28 13.70 -15.43 4.62
N ILE A 29 12.46 -14.93 4.51
CA ILE A 29 11.39 -15.55 3.72
C ILE A 29 11.73 -15.47 2.24
N PHE A 30 12.11 -14.31 1.72
CA PHE A 30 12.46 -14.14 0.31
C PHE A 30 13.95 -14.34 0.02
N ARG A 31 14.81 -14.35 1.05
CA ARG A 31 16.28 -14.47 0.97
C ARG A 31 16.90 -13.36 0.10
N ASN A 32 16.44 -12.16 0.30
CA ASN A 32 16.94 -10.96 -0.37
C ASN A 32 16.96 -9.76 0.55
N THR A 33 17.61 -8.70 0.10
CA THR A 33 17.73 -7.45 0.84
C THR A 33 17.01 -6.35 0.05
N ARG A 34 16.26 -5.51 0.77
CA ARG A 34 15.54 -4.36 0.22
C ARG A 34 15.57 -3.21 1.21
N MET A 35 15.16 -2.02 0.78
CA MET A 35 14.98 -0.90 1.69
C MET A 35 13.58 -0.92 2.27
N LEU A 36 13.46 -0.57 3.55
CA LEU A 36 12.25 -0.10 4.18
C LEU A 36 12.42 1.40 4.40
N ARG A 37 11.44 2.18 3.97
CA ARG A 37 11.39 3.64 4.07
C ARG A 37 10.35 4.00 5.10
N VAL A 38 10.74 4.54 6.23
CA VAL A 38 9.83 4.87 7.32
C VAL A 38 9.74 6.39 7.43
N TRP A 39 8.62 6.94 7.01
CA TRP A 39 8.30 8.36 7.17
C TRP A 39 7.57 8.58 8.49
N LEU A 40 8.02 9.57 9.23
CA LEU A 40 7.48 9.92 10.54
C LEU A 40 6.67 11.20 10.49
N PRO A 41 5.55 11.26 11.21
CA PRO A 41 4.69 12.44 11.20
C PRO A 41 5.38 13.63 11.87
N PRO A 42 4.96 14.88 11.54
CA PRO A 42 5.44 16.06 12.20
C PRO A 42 5.40 15.93 13.73
N ARG A 43 6.49 16.36 14.39
CA ARG A 43 6.64 16.33 15.84
C ARG A 43 6.72 14.93 16.45
N TYR A 44 7.06 13.88 15.68
CA TYR A 44 7.22 12.54 16.21
C TYR A 44 8.19 12.52 17.41
N ASP A 45 9.40 13.08 17.31
CA ASP A 45 10.39 13.13 18.38
C ASP A 45 10.34 14.42 19.23
N ALA A 46 9.25 15.20 19.13
CA ALA A 46 9.10 16.39 19.94
C ALA A 46 8.83 16.06 21.42
N PRO A 47 9.33 16.90 22.37
CA PRO A 47 9.05 16.74 23.79
C PRO A 47 7.54 16.60 24.07
N GLY A 48 7.18 15.62 24.89
CA GLY A 48 5.79 15.30 25.24
C GLY A 48 5.12 14.26 24.33
N ASN A 49 5.80 13.78 23.27
CA ASN A 49 5.30 12.74 22.39
C ASN A 49 6.03 11.38 22.57
N GLU A 50 6.88 11.24 23.56
CA GLU A 50 7.76 10.06 23.77
C GLU A 50 6.98 8.77 24.00
N THR A 51 5.78 8.87 24.58
CA THR A 51 4.89 7.73 24.88
C THR A 51 3.72 7.62 23.93
N ARG A 52 3.62 8.50 22.92
CA ARG A 52 2.52 8.48 21.96
C ARG A 52 2.75 7.41 20.93
N ASP A 53 1.79 6.49 20.78
CA ASP A 53 1.74 5.53 19.68
C ASP A 53 0.98 6.11 18.47
N TYR A 54 1.38 5.66 17.27
CA TYR A 54 0.86 6.17 16.00
C TYR A 54 0.27 5.04 15.15
N PRO A 55 -0.85 5.26 14.46
CA PRO A 55 -1.28 4.38 13.39
C PRO A 55 -0.17 4.20 12.34
N VAL A 56 -0.15 3.06 11.67
CA VAL A 56 0.82 2.76 10.62
C VAL A 56 0.14 2.36 9.33
N PHE A 57 0.65 2.87 8.21
CA PHE A 57 0.19 2.49 6.89
C PHE A 57 1.37 1.96 6.06
N TYR A 58 1.31 0.67 5.72
CA TYR A 58 2.31 0.00 4.90
C TYR A 58 1.95 0.17 3.42
N LEU A 59 2.92 0.54 2.60
CA LEU A 59 2.75 0.76 1.17
C LEU A 59 3.79 -0.03 0.38
N ASN A 60 3.34 -0.75 -0.63
CA ASN A 60 4.20 -1.46 -1.56
C ASN A 60 4.91 -0.50 -2.53
N ASP A 61 6.00 -0.98 -3.12
CA ASP A 61 6.81 -0.22 -4.08
C ASP A 61 7.37 1.07 -3.47
N GLY A 62 7.96 0.95 -2.26
CA GLY A 62 8.43 2.03 -1.42
C GLY A 62 9.33 3.05 -2.11
N GLN A 63 10.13 2.61 -3.08
CA GLN A 63 11.01 3.49 -3.87
C GLN A 63 10.26 4.53 -4.71
N ASN A 64 8.96 4.34 -4.96
CA ASN A 64 8.12 5.24 -5.77
C ASN A 64 7.31 6.23 -4.94
N LEU A 65 7.44 6.24 -3.60
CA LEU A 65 6.47 6.91 -2.73
C LEU A 65 6.88 8.33 -2.33
N PHE A 66 8.19 8.53 -2.04
CA PHE A 66 8.69 9.69 -1.31
C PHE A 66 9.74 10.51 -2.05
N ASP A 67 10.43 9.94 -3.03
CA ASP A 67 11.63 10.54 -3.61
C ASP A 67 11.71 10.28 -5.12
N ARG A 68 11.69 11.36 -5.90
CA ARG A 68 11.82 11.32 -7.36
C ARG A 68 13.08 10.63 -7.84
N ALA A 69 14.17 10.76 -7.08
CA ALA A 69 15.46 10.17 -7.46
C ALA A 69 15.44 8.63 -7.45
N THR A 70 14.55 8.03 -6.64
CA THR A 70 14.40 6.58 -6.55
C THR A 70 13.16 6.06 -7.27
N ALA A 71 12.23 6.95 -7.62
CA ALA A 71 10.96 6.60 -8.23
C ALA A 71 11.12 6.14 -9.69
N PHE A 72 10.26 5.21 -10.11
CA PHE A 72 10.18 4.78 -11.49
C PHE A 72 9.87 5.98 -12.41
N ALA A 73 10.63 6.10 -13.50
CA ALA A 73 10.52 7.23 -14.44
C ALA A 73 10.62 8.63 -13.81
N GLY A 74 11.17 8.76 -12.59
CA GLY A 74 11.34 10.05 -11.92
C GLY A 74 10.03 10.70 -11.45
N VAL A 75 8.97 9.93 -11.30
CA VAL A 75 7.67 10.39 -10.81
C VAL A 75 7.28 9.59 -9.57
N GLU A 76 7.00 10.30 -8.48
CA GLU A 76 6.63 9.73 -7.19
C GLU A 76 5.14 9.94 -6.87
N TRP A 77 4.65 9.23 -5.85
CA TRP A 77 3.27 9.37 -5.37
C TRP A 77 3.04 10.58 -4.48
N GLN A 78 4.09 11.25 -4.01
CA GLN A 78 3.99 12.40 -3.10
C GLN A 78 3.21 12.04 -1.81
N VAL A 79 3.52 10.87 -1.23
CA VAL A 79 2.76 10.39 -0.07
C VAL A 79 3.10 11.16 1.20
N ASP A 80 4.34 11.61 1.35
CA ASP A 80 4.83 12.42 2.48
C ASP A 80 4.29 13.85 2.45
N GLU A 81 4.30 14.54 1.29
CA GLU A 81 3.70 15.86 1.15
C GLU A 81 2.20 15.82 1.43
N THR A 82 1.55 14.76 0.91
CA THR A 82 0.12 14.58 1.14
C THR A 82 -0.18 14.33 2.60
N ALA A 83 0.56 13.43 3.25
CA ALA A 83 0.35 13.13 4.66
C ALA A 83 0.68 14.32 5.57
N ASP A 84 1.83 15.00 5.34
CA ASP A 84 2.20 16.19 6.10
C ASP A 84 1.12 17.28 6.03
N ARG A 85 0.64 17.57 4.81
CA ARG A 85 -0.44 18.54 4.59
C ARG A 85 -1.74 18.17 5.29
N LEU A 86 -2.21 16.92 5.13
CA LEU A 86 -3.45 16.47 5.74
C LEU A 86 -3.38 16.42 7.28
N ILE A 87 -2.22 16.04 7.83
CA ILE A 87 -1.98 16.06 9.29
C ILE A 87 -2.00 17.49 9.82
N ARG A 88 -1.32 18.45 9.14
CA ARG A 88 -1.32 19.87 9.54
C ARG A 88 -2.70 20.51 9.43
N GLN A 89 -3.52 20.04 8.50
CA GLN A 89 -4.93 20.45 8.37
C GLN A 89 -5.88 19.73 9.35
N GLU A 90 -5.36 18.84 10.19
CA GLU A 90 -6.13 17.99 11.11
C GLU A 90 -7.20 17.10 10.42
N ALA A 91 -7.09 16.92 9.11
CA ALA A 91 -7.97 16.07 8.31
C ALA A 91 -7.78 14.58 8.61
N ILE A 92 -6.55 14.18 8.95
CA ILE A 92 -6.20 12.83 9.39
C ILE A 92 -5.37 12.90 10.69
N PRO A 93 -5.35 11.83 11.50
CA PRO A 93 -4.44 11.76 12.64
C PRO A 93 -2.98 11.66 12.17
N PRO A 94 -2.00 12.12 12.97
CA PRO A 94 -0.60 11.79 12.73
C PRO A 94 -0.40 10.27 12.67
N LEU A 95 0.29 9.80 11.62
CA LEU A 95 0.55 8.38 11.37
C LEU A 95 1.97 8.16 10.84
N ILE A 96 2.45 6.93 10.92
CA ILE A 96 3.70 6.49 10.32
C ILE A 96 3.38 5.86 8.95
N LEU A 97 4.15 6.23 7.91
CA LEU A 97 4.09 5.59 6.60
C LEU A 97 5.31 4.68 6.43
N VAL A 98 5.09 3.45 5.97
CA VAL A 98 6.16 2.49 5.75
C VAL A 98 6.16 2.05 4.29
N GLY A 99 7.08 2.57 3.50
CA GLY A 99 7.33 2.13 2.15
C GLY A 99 8.19 0.86 2.13
N ILE A 100 7.70 -0.18 1.47
CA ILE A 100 8.41 -1.44 1.28
C ILE A 100 8.93 -1.48 -0.14
N ASP A 101 10.23 -1.28 -0.35
CA ASP A 101 10.82 -1.34 -1.68
C ASP A 101 10.60 -2.72 -2.31
N ASN A 102 10.28 -2.75 -3.58
CA ASN A 102 10.28 -4.00 -4.33
C ASN A 102 11.71 -4.39 -4.72
N THR A 103 11.87 -5.61 -5.17
CA THR A 103 13.18 -6.17 -5.56
C THR A 103 13.46 -6.03 -7.06
N GLN A 104 12.83 -5.06 -7.73
CA GLN A 104 13.00 -4.80 -9.17
C GLN A 104 12.78 -6.05 -10.03
N GLY A 105 13.83 -6.80 -10.35
CA GLY A 105 13.76 -7.97 -11.21
C GLY A 105 12.84 -9.10 -10.69
N ASP A 106 12.70 -9.27 -9.39
CA ASP A 106 11.83 -10.29 -8.77
C ASP A 106 10.45 -9.75 -8.38
N ARG A 107 10.16 -8.44 -8.57
CA ARG A 107 8.89 -7.82 -8.20
C ARG A 107 7.67 -8.61 -8.67
N ILE A 108 7.63 -8.96 -9.95
CA ILE A 108 6.50 -9.69 -10.53
C ILE A 108 6.34 -11.05 -9.85
N LYS A 109 7.43 -11.75 -9.60
CA LYS A 109 7.44 -13.07 -8.97
C LYS A 109 6.97 -13.02 -7.51
N GLU A 110 7.39 -11.97 -6.76
CA GLU A 110 7.01 -11.78 -5.37
C GLU A 110 5.57 -11.29 -5.19
N TYR A 111 5.01 -10.57 -6.18
CA TYR A 111 3.66 -10.02 -6.11
C TYR A 111 2.59 -10.91 -6.74
N LEU A 112 2.97 -11.96 -7.48
CA LEU A 112 2.00 -12.92 -8.03
C LEU A 112 1.81 -14.13 -7.12
N PRO A 113 0.60 -14.34 -6.55
CA PRO A 113 0.31 -15.50 -5.71
C PRO A 113 0.00 -16.76 -6.53
N TYR A 114 -0.22 -16.62 -7.84
CA TYR A 114 -0.58 -17.72 -8.73
C TYR A 114 0.31 -17.73 -9.98
N ARG A 115 0.45 -18.90 -10.61
CA ARG A 115 1.12 -19.01 -11.90
C ARG A 115 0.45 -18.09 -12.94
N SER A 116 1.26 -17.43 -13.73
CA SER A 116 0.80 -16.58 -14.82
C SER A 116 1.47 -16.98 -16.12
N PHE A 117 0.72 -16.89 -17.22
CA PHE A 117 1.23 -17.07 -18.57
C PHE A 117 1.48 -15.73 -19.27
N HIS A 118 0.84 -14.65 -18.76
CA HIS A 118 0.99 -13.30 -19.25
C HIS A 118 1.01 -12.30 -18.07
N PRO A 119 2.16 -11.76 -17.64
CA PRO A 119 3.53 -12.18 -18.00
C PRO A 119 3.86 -13.59 -17.54
N PRO A 120 4.80 -14.32 -18.19
CA PRO A 120 5.10 -15.68 -17.85
C PRO A 120 5.86 -15.78 -16.51
N VAL A 121 5.18 -16.30 -15.48
CA VAL A 121 5.75 -16.57 -14.16
C VAL A 121 5.37 -17.98 -13.71
N LEU A 122 6.29 -18.90 -13.94
CA LEU A 122 6.05 -20.34 -13.66
C LEU A 122 6.19 -20.67 -12.17
N ARG A 123 7.01 -19.94 -11.43
CA ARG A 123 7.29 -20.15 -10.00
C ARG A 123 7.03 -18.86 -9.20
N PRO A 124 5.76 -18.42 -9.09
CA PRO A 124 5.40 -17.25 -8.32
C PRO A 124 5.65 -17.49 -6.83
N GLN A 125 6.00 -16.43 -6.12
CA GLN A 125 6.29 -16.47 -4.68
C GLN A 125 5.29 -15.62 -3.86
N GLY A 126 4.32 -14.98 -4.47
CA GLY A 126 3.39 -14.08 -3.80
C GLY A 126 2.61 -14.71 -2.64
N LYS A 127 2.46 -16.04 -2.61
CA LYS A 127 1.88 -16.74 -1.46
C LYS A 127 2.70 -16.60 -0.17
N ARG A 128 3.97 -16.23 -0.27
CA ARG A 128 4.86 -16.00 0.87
C ARG A 128 4.79 -14.55 1.37
N TYR A 129 4.23 -13.65 0.55
CA TYR A 129 4.19 -12.21 0.85
C TYR A 129 3.43 -11.90 2.15
N PRO A 130 2.25 -12.50 2.44
CA PRO A 130 1.57 -12.27 3.72
C PRO A 130 2.44 -12.61 4.94
N ASP A 131 3.22 -13.69 4.88
CA ASP A 131 4.15 -14.07 5.95
C ASP A 131 5.34 -13.11 6.02
N PHE A 132 5.93 -12.72 4.90
CA PHE A 132 6.98 -11.71 4.86
C PHE A 132 6.53 -10.41 5.54
N LEU A 133 5.36 -9.90 5.19
CA LEU A 133 4.84 -8.67 5.79
C LEU A 133 4.57 -8.84 7.28
N THR A 134 3.82 -9.88 7.67
CA THR A 134 3.32 -10.01 9.04
C THR A 134 4.32 -10.61 10.02
N LYS A 135 5.28 -11.41 9.56
CA LYS A 135 6.27 -12.09 10.43
C LYS A 135 7.66 -11.47 10.40
N GLU A 136 7.95 -10.62 9.39
CA GLU A 136 9.27 -9.99 9.28
C GLU A 136 9.19 -8.47 9.29
N VAL A 137 8.47 -7.85 8.33
CA VAL A 137 8.42 -6.37 8.20
C VAL A 137 7.71 -5.72 9.37
N MET A 138 6.49 -6.15 9.70
CA MET A 138 5.72 -5.56 10.81
C MET A 138 6.45 -5.67 12.16
N PRO A 139 6.99 -6.83 12.57
CA PRO A 139 7.78 -6.92 13.80
C PRO A 139 8.99 -5.99 13.81
N PHE A 140 9.73 -5.90 12.68
CA PHE A 140 10.88 -5.01 12.57
C PHE A 140 10.51 -3.54 12.81
N VAL A 141 9.37 -3.08 12.25
CA VAL A 141 8.88 -1.71 12.42
C VAL A 141 8.36 -1.49 13.84
N HIS A 142 7.60 -2.43 14.39
CA HIS A 142 7.04 -2.35 15.75
C HIS A 142 8.12 -2.34 16.85
N GLU A 143 9.29 -2.93 16.61
CA GLU A 143 10.41 -2.92 17.53
C GLU A 143 11.12 -1.56 17.60
N ARG A 144 11.08 -0.79 16.48
CA ARG A 144 11.86 0.44 16.30
C ARG A 144 11.06 1.71 16.41
N TYR A 145 9.74 1.62 16.28
CA TYR A 145 8.85 2.78 16.21
C TYR A 145 7.63 2.62 17.12
N ARG A 146 7.10 3.73 17.59
CA ARG A 146 5.90 3.78 18.44
C ARG A 146 4.65 3.56 17.59
N ILE A 147 4.24 2.30 17.46
CA ILE A 147 3.12 1.87 16.62
C ILE A 147 1.93 1.49 17.50
N ALA A 148 0.78 2.14 17.26
CA ALA A 148 -0.48 1.77 17.86
C ALA A 148 -0.94 0.39 17.38
N ARG A 149 -1.37 -0.45 18.31
CA ARG A 149 -1.79 -1.83 18.01
C ARG A 149 -3.24 -1.87 17.55
N GLY A 150 -3.58 -2.96 16.92
CA GLY A 150 -4.95 -3.26 16.46
C GLY A 150 -5.15 -3.01 14.96
N PRO A 151 -6.12 -3.71 14.36
CA PRO A 151 -6.40 -3.56 12.93
C PRO A 151 -6.85 -2.13 12.58
N GLU A 152 -7.55 -1.45 13.46
CA GLU A 152 -8.01 -0.07 13.27
C GLU A 152 -6.85 0.93 13.11
N ASN A 153 -5.66 0.56 13.57
CA ASN A 153 -4.44 1.36 13.49
C ASN A 153 -3.46 0.86 12.42
N THR A 154 -3.85 -0.14 11.61
CA THR A 154 -2.95 -0.80 10.65
C THR A 154 -3.56 -0.79 9.26
N GLY A 155 -2.93 -0.08 8.34
CA GLY A 155 -3.32 -0.02 6.94
C GLY A 155 -2.31 -0.71 6.02
N LEU A 156 -2.79 -1.15 4.85
CA LEU A 156 -1.98 -1.74 3.78
C LEU A 156 -2.42 -1.23 2.43
N GLY A 157 -1.47 -0.80 1.60
CA GLY A 157 -1.78 -0.23 0.29
C GLY A 157 -0.73 -0.53 -0.77
N GLY A 158 -1.11 -0.24 -2.02
CA GLY A 158 -0.23 -0.36 -3.17
C GLY A 158 -0.95 -0.13 -4.47
N ALA A 159 -0.17 -0.08 -5.58
CA ALA A 159 -0.71 0.06 -6.92
C ALA A 159 -0.36 -1.11 -7.82
N SER A 160 -1.15 -1.30 -8.88
CA SER A 160 -0.86 -2.28 -9.93
C SER A 160 -0.75 -3.70 -9.36
N LEU A 161 0.37 -4.38 -9.59
CA LEU A 161 0.69 -5.66 -8.94
C LEU A 161 0.85 -5.50 -7.42
N GLY A 162 1.29 -4.31 -6.94
CA GLY A 162 1.32 -3.99 -5.51
C GLY A 162 -0.07 -4.01 -4.89
N ALA A 163 -1.10 -3.50 -5.58
CA ALA A 163 -2.49 -3.59 -5.13
C ALA A 163 -3.05 -5.03 -5.20
N LEU A 164 -2.64 -5.81 -6.21
CA LEU A 164 -3.01 -7.22 -6.29
C LEU A 164 -2.52 -8.00 -5.07
N ILE A 165 -1.25 -7.82 -4.66
CA ILE A 165 -0.69 -8.53 -3.51
C ILE A 165 -1.24 -8.00 -2.19
N VAL A 166 -1.64 -6.70 -2.11
CA VAL A 166 -2.43 -6.17 -1.00
C VAL A 166 -3.75 -6.91 -0.86
N LEU A 167 -4.54 -6.98 -1.95
CA LEU A 167 -5.82 -7.70 -1.98
C LEU A 167 -5.66 -9.17 -1.54
N TYR A 168 -4.63 -9.85 -2.04
CA TYR A 168 -4.31 -11.21 -1.64
C TYR A 168 -3.97 -11.29 -0.15
N THR A 169 -3.13 -10.37 0.35
CA THR A 169 -2.65 -10.36 1.73
C THR A 169 -3.78 -10.14 2.73
N VAL A 170 -4.69 -9.18 2.48
CA VAL A 170 -5.82 -8.94 3.39
C VAL A 170 -6.78 -10.14 3.46
N MET A 171 -6.91 -10.90 2.37
CA MET A 171 -7.70 -12.14 2.36
C MET A 171 -7.00 -13.30 3.08
N GLU A 172 -5.68 -13.42 3.01
CA GLU A 172 -4.90 -14.47 3.69
C GLU A 172 -4.67 -14.17 5.17
N ARG A 173 -4.76 -12.90 5.58
CA ARG A 173 -4.53 -12.42 6.96
C ARG A 173 -5.70 -11.57 7.45
N PRO A 174 -6.93 -12.14 7.50
CA PRO A 174 -8.10 -11.39 7.93
C PRO A 174 -7.98 -10.94 9.38
N GLY A 175 -8.34 -9.66 9.64
CA GLY A 175 -8.34 -9.07 10.97
C GLY A 175 -6.99 -8.46 11.39
N ILE A 176 -5.97 -8.42 10.51
CA ILE A 176 -4.72 -7.70 10.77
C ILE A 176 -4.82 -6.25 10.29
N PHE A 177 -5.42 -6.03 9.13
CA PHE A 177 -5.50 -4.71 8.50
C PHE A 177 -6.93 -4.18 8.58
N GLY A 178 -7.10 -2.99 9.14
CA GLY A 178 -8.40 -2.29 9.19
C GLY A 178 -8.63 -1.40 7.98
N GLN A 179 -7.58 -1.03 7.25
CA GLN A 179 -7.65 -0.21 6.06
C GLN A 179 -6.91 -0.88 4.89
N ALA A 180 -7.47 -0.78 3.69
CA ALA A 180 -6.81 -1.24 2.46
C ALA A 180 -6.93 -0.21 1.33
N LEU A 181 -5.82 0.08 0.65
CA LEU A 181 -5.76 0.89 -0.56
C LEU A 181 -5.40 0.02 -1.75
N LEU A 182 -6.29 -0.07 -2.71
CA LEU A 182 -6.15 -0.83 -3.95
C LEU A 182 -6.16 0.13 -5.14
N GLU A 183 -4.98 0.64 -5.52
CA GLU A 183 -4.82 1.61 -6.60
C GLU A 183 -4.51 0.91 -7.92
N SER A 184 -5.31 1.14 -8.96
CA SER A 184 -5.15 0.54 -10.30
C SER A 184 -4.79 -0.96 -10.27
N PRO A 185 -5.53 -1.82 -9.53
CA PRO A 185 -5.10 -3.19 -9.23
C PRO A 185 -5.06 -4.06 -10.49
N SER A 186 -3.98 -4.80 -10.69
CA SER A 186 -3.79 -5.73 -11.83
C SER A 186 -4.65 -6.99 -11.67
N LEU A 187 -5.97 -6.85 -11.67
CA LEU A 187 -6.93 -7.95 -11.42
C LEU A 187 -7.00 -8.97 -12.57
N PHE A 188 -6.62 -8.57 -13.78
CA PHE A 188 -6.64 -9.40 -14.99
C PHE A 188 -5.59 -10.51 -15.00
N VAL A 189 -4.51 -10.36 -14.24
CA VAL A 189 -3.42 -11.36 -14.22
C VAL A 189 -3.88 -12.72 -13.67
N CYS A 190 -3.14 -13.76 -14.01
CA CYS A 190 -3.44 -15.14 -13.57
C CYS A 190 -4.89 -15.56 -13.89
N ASN A 191 -5.41 -15.18 -15.07
CA ASN A 191 -6.78 -15.45 -15.51
C ASN A 191 -7.84 -14.98 -14.50
N ARG A 192 -7.65 -13.77 -13.94
CA ARG A 192 -8.60 -13.16 -12.99
C ARG A 192 -8.89 -14.01 -11.75
N ARG A 193 -7.91 -14.87 -11.38
CA ARG A 193 -8.11 -15.82 -10.28
C ARG A 193 -8.41 -15.15 -8.95
N ILE A 194 -7.82 -13.98 -8.71
CA ILE A 194 -8.03 -13.19 -7.48
C ILE A 194 -9.51 -12.78 -7.33
N LEU A 195 -10.19 -12.41 -8.43
CA LEU A 195 -11.61 -12.06 -8.43
C LEU A 195 -12.50 -13.25 -8.05
N LYS A 196 -12.17 -14.46 -8.55
CA LYS A 196 -12.89 -15.68 -8.17
C LYS A 196 -12.75 -15.96 -6.67
N TYR A 197 -11.57 -15.73 -6.13
CA TYR A 197 -11.30 -15.91 -4.70
C TYR A 197 -12.04 -14.88 -3.85
N SER A 198 -12.02 -13.60 -4.25
CA SER A 198 -12.68 -12.50 -3.53
C SER A 198 -14.20 -12.66 -3.41
N ARG A 199 -14.87 -13.33 -4.38
CA ARG A 199 -16.34 -13.55 -4.35
C ARG A 199 -16.84 -14.27 -3.09
N HIS A 200 -15.99 -15.13 -2.51
CA HIS A 200 -16.33 -15.96 -1.34
C HIS A 200 -15.79 -15.40 -0.03
N PHE A 201 -14.95 -14.37 -0.09
CA PHE A 201 -14.37 -13.75 1.10
C PHE A 201 -15.37 -12.82 1.79
N ARG A 202 -15.36 -12.77 3.15
CA ARG A 202 -16.33 -12.00 3.94
C ARG A 202 -15.71 -11.12 5.04
N ARG A 203 -14.44 -11.33 5.38
CA ARG A 203 -13.78 -10.65 6.51
C ARG A 203 -12.89 -9.51 6.02
N TRP A 204 -13.49 -8.61 5.26
CA TRP A 204 -12.80 -7.46 4.68
C TRP A 204 -12.34 -6.45 5.76
N PRO A 205 -11.32 -5.62 5.47
CA PRO A 205 -10.96 -4.47 6.29
C PRO A 205 -12.17 -3.57 6.59
N ALA A 206 -12.08 -2.79 7.65
CA ALA A 206 -13.14 -1.85 8.03
C ALA A 206 -13.39 -0.81 6.94
N LYS A 207 -12.31 -0.33 6.30
CA LYS A 207 -12.39 0.59 5.16
C LYS A 207 -11.52 0.11 3.99
N VAL A 208 -12.02 0.24 2.79
CA VAL A 208 -11.33 -0.11 1.53
C VAL A 208 -11.46 1.03 0.53
N VAL A 209 -10.37 1.43 -0.08
CA VAL A 209 -10.36 2.27 -1.29
C VAL A 209 -10.02 1.40 -2.48
N LEU A 210 -10.81 1.52 -3.54
CA LEU A 210 -10.63 0.84 -4.81
C LEU A 210 -10.66 1.87 -5.92
N ALA A 211 -9.52 2.17 -6.53
CA ALA A 211 -9.40 3.23 -7.51
C ALA A 211 -8.77 2.73 -8.81
N ILE A 212 -9.16 3.33 -9.95
CA ILE A 212 -8.63 3.02 -11.28
C ILE A 212 -8.86 4.18 -12.25
N GLY A 213 -7.96 4.33 -13.21
CA GLY A 213 -8.17 5.18 -14.38
C GLY A 213 -8.92 4.47 -15.51
N THR A 214 -9.48 5.23 -16.46
CA THR A 214 -10.16 4.64 -17.63
C THR A 214 -9.24 4.49 -18.85
N ARG A 215 -7.94 4.88 -18.75
CA ARG A 215 -6.94 4.77 -19.82
C ARG A 215 -5.65 4.06 -19.35
N GLU A 216 -5.81 3.01 -18.57
CA GLU A 216 -4.74 2.27 -17.91
C GLU A 216 -3.68 1.66 -18.86
N SER A 217 -4.08 1.25 -20.06
CA SER A 217 -3.20 0.61 -21.04
C SER A 217 -3.05 1.40 -22.36
N GLY A 218 -3.88 2.42 -22.56
CA GLY A 218 -4.02 3.14 -23.83
C GLY A 218 -4.65 2.32 -24.95
N ARG A 219 -5.21 1.15 -24.64
CA ARG A 219 -5.96 0.28 -25.57
C ARG A 219 -7.36 0.12 -25.08
N GLU A 220 -8.32 0.63 -25.83
CA GLU A 220 -9.74 0.73 -25.45
C GLU A 220 -10.35 -0.61 -25.00
N ASP A 221 -10.02 -1.72 -25.70
CA ASP A 221 -10.51 -3.05 -25.34
C ASP A 221 -10.00 -3.52 -23.96
N LYS A 222 -8.73 -3.26 -23.67
CA LYS A 222 -8.12 -3.60 -22.38
C LYS A 222 -8.55 -2.64 -21.28
N ASP A 223 -8.66 -1.36 -21.60
CA ASP A 223 -9.08 -0.33 -20.64
C ASP A 223 -10.49 -0.60 -20.15
N ARG A 224 -11.42 -0.94 -21.04
CA ARG A 224 -12.77 -1.39 -20.64
C ARG A 224 -12.74 -2.64 -19.75
N GLN A 225 -11.88 -3.61 -20.08
CA GLN A 225 -11.79 -4.85 -19.31
C GLN A 225 -11.29 -4.61 -17.88
N VAL A 226 -10.24 -3.79 -17.69
CA VAL A 226 -9.70 -3.55 -16.35
C VAL A 226 -10.66 -2.75 -15.47
N VAL A 227 -11.41 -1.81 -16.04
CA VAL A 227 -12.51 -1.12 -15.35
C VAL A 227 -13.62 -2.10 -14.94
N GLU A 228 -14.00 -3.04 -15.84
CA GLU A 228 -15.01 -4.05 -15.50
C GLU A 228 -14.50 -5.02 -14.40
N ASP A 229 -13.21 -5.35 -14.38
CA ASP A 229 -12.61 -6.15 -13.32
C ASP A 229 -12.71 -5.44 -11.95
N VAL A 230 -12.49 -4.13 -11.93
CA VAL A 230 -12.67 -3.30 -10.71
C VAL A 230 -14.14 -3.28 -10.29
N ARG A 231 -15.07 -3.09 -11.21
CA ARG A 231 -16.52 -3.16 -10.90
C ARG A 231 -16.95 -4.54 -10.41
N GLU A 232 -16.34 -5.61 -10.91
CA GLU A 232 -16.60 -6.97 -10.41
C GLU A 232 -16.11 -7.12 -8.96
N LEU A 233 -14.93 -6.59 -8.63
CA LEU A 233 -14.43 -6.57 -7.25
C LEU A 233 -15.33 -5.72 -6.36
N GLU A 234 -15.73 -4.52 -6.79
CA GLU A 234 -16.68 -3.66 -6.09
C GLU A 234 -17.96 -4.41 -5.74
N ARG A 235 -18.60 -5.08 -6.73
CA ARG A 235 -19.80 -5.89 -6.49
C ARG A 235 -19.58 -6.97 -5.44
N SER A 236 -18.37 -7.54 -5.38
CA SER A 236 -18.04 -8.56 -4.37
C SER A 236 -17.89 -7.96 -2.97
N LEU A 237 -17.27 -6.78 -2.87
CA LEU A 237 -17.12 -6.03 -1.63
C LEU A 237 -18.48 -5.57 -1.10
N ARG A 238 -19.33 -4.97 -1.96
CA ARG A 238 -20.69 -4.54 -1.61
C ARG A 238 -21.56 -5.71 -1.11
N ARG A 239 -21.54 -6.86 -1.82
CA ARG A 239 -22.26 -8.08 -1.38
C ARG A 239 -21.75 -8.64 -0.05
N SER A 240 -20.55 -8.28 0.35
CA SER A 240 -19.98 -8.67 1.64
C SER A 240 -20.29 -7.68 2.77
N GLY A 241 -21.12 -6.65 2.50
CA GLY A 241 -21.58 -5.69 3.48
C GLY A 241 -20.73 -4.43 3.61
N LEU A 242 -19.87 -4.11 2.62
CA LEU A 242 -19.17 -2.83 2.60
C LEU A 242 -20.10 -1.79 1.96
N ASP A 243 -20.63 -0.90 2.76
CA ASP A 243 -21.42 0.27 2.34
C ASP A 243 -20.55 1.45 1.93
N GLU A 244 -21.15 2.61 1.69
CA GLU A 244 -20.42 3.83 1.24
C GLU A 244 -19.50 4.39 2.33
N GLY A 245 -19.77 4.17 3.59
CA GLY A 245 -18.90 4.53 4.72
C GLY A 245 -17.65 3.65 4.83
N ARG A 246 -17.66 2.46 4.19
CA ARG A 246 -16.62 1.46 4.27
C ARG A 246 -15.90 1.19 2.94
N LEU A 247 -16.48 1.58 1.82
CA LEU A 247 -15.92 1.38 0.47
C LEU A 247 -16.00 2.65 -0.36
N LEU A 248 -14.85 3.26 -0.63
CA LEU A 248 -14.70 4.30 -1.63
C LEU A 248 -14.27 3.66 -2.95
N VAL A 249 -15.01 3.92 -4.02
CA VAL A 249 -14.67 3.50 -5.38
C VAL A 249 -14.48 4.73 -6.24
N SER A 250 -13.30 4.89 -6.84
CA SER A 250 -12.95 5.96 -7.76
C SER A 250 -12.62 5.39 -9.13
N ILE A 251 -13.40 5.76 -10.16
CA ILE A 251 -13.11 5.44 -11.56
C ILE A 251 -12.87 6.78 -12.26
N ASP A 252 -11.60 7.09 -12.48
CA ASP A 252 -11.14 8.41 -12.90
C ASP A 252 -11.05 8.49 -14.43
N GLU A 253 -11.91 9.31 -15.03
CA GLU A 253 -12.02 9.41 -16.48
C GLU A 253 -10.76 10.01 -17.11
N GLY A 254 -10.22 9.31 -18.10
CA GLY A 254 -9.01 9.74 -18.81
C GLY A 254 -7.69 9.49 -18.08
N ALA A 255 -7.71 9.11 -16.81
CA ALA A 255 -6.48 8.83 -16.04
C ALA A 255 -5.77 7.56 -16.54
N ALA A 256 -4.44 7.64 -16.60
CA ALA A 256 -3.56 6.57 -17.07
C ALA A 256 -2.95 5.77 -15.89
N HIS A 257 -2.31 4.63 -16.21
CA HIS A 257 -1.57 3.81 -15.26
C HIS A 257 -0.21 4.44 -14.93
N HIS A 258 -0.21 5.41 -14.01
CA HIS A 258 0.96 6.23 -13.77
C HIS A 258 0.96 6.81 -12.36
N GLU A 259 2.14 6.90 -11.72
CA GLU A 259 2.32 7.40 -10.36
C GLU A 259 1.74 8.80 -10.14
N GLY A 260 1.85 9.68 -11.13
CA GLY A 260 1.27 11.03 -11.05
C GLY A 260 -0.27 11.05 -11.00
N GLU A 261 -0.95 10.06 -11.59
CA GLU A 261 -2.41 9.93 -11.46
C GLU A 261 -2.78 9.36 -10.09
N TRP A 262 -2.00 8.42 -9.58
CA TRP A 262 -2.17 7.87 -8.23
C TRP A 262 -1.93 8.93 -7.15
N ALA A 263 -0.94 9.81 -7.35
CA ALA A 263 -0.68 10.95 -6.47
C ALA A 263 -1.89 11.90 -6.35
N LYS A 264 -2.62 12.13 -7.45
CA LYS A 264 -3.82 12.99 -7.45
C LYS A 264 -4.97 12.40 -6.63
N ARG A 265 -5.13 11.06 -6.63
CA ARG A 265 -6.19 10.34 -5.88
C ARG A 265 -5.83 10.06 -4.43
N PHE A 266 -4.55 10.02 -4.11
CA PHE A 266 -4.07 9.64 -2.78
C PHE A 266 -4.60 10.52 -1.64
N PRO A 267 -4.75 11.86 -1.77
CA PRO A 267 -5.32 12.70 -0.70
C PRO A 267 -6.73 12.30 -0.28
N GLU A 268 -7.63 12.04 -1.25
CA GLU A 268 -8.99 11.58 -0.99
C GLU A 268 -8.98 10.18 -0.37
N ALA A 269 -8.18 9.27 -0.94
CA ALA A 269 -8.02 7.92 -0.44
C ALA A 269 -7.55 7.89 1.03
N LEU A 270 -6.52 8.66 1.36
CA LEU A 270 -5.96 8.71 2.70
C LEU A 270 -6.95 9.34 3.70
N SER A 271 -7.65 10.40 3.27
CA SER A 271 -8.70 11.05 4.08
C SER A 271 -9.87 10.10 4.35
N PHE A 272 -10.32 9.33 3.36
CA PHE A 272 -11.37 8.34 3.55
C PHE A 272 -10.94 7.23 4.52
N LEU A 273 -9.73 6.70 4.36
CA LEU A 273 -9.24 5.58 5.17
C LEU A 273 -9.02 5.98 6.64
N LEU A 274 -8.47 7.16 6.88
CA LEU A 274 -7.96 7.59 8.18
C LEU A 274 -8.69 8.80 8.78
N GLY A 275 -9.48 9.52 7.98
CA GLY A 275 -10.24 10.66 8.45
C GLY A 275 -11.19 10.26 9.57
N LYS A 276 -11.41 11.19 10.49
CA LYS A 276 -12.44 11.09 11.51
C LYS A 276 -13.77 11.04 10.76
N GLY A 277 -14.39 9.85 10.67
CA GLY A 277 -15.76 9.76 10.19
C GLY A 277 -16.61 10.75 10.98
N ASP A 278 -17.53 11.42 10.33
CA ASP A 278 -18.56 12.19 11.03
C ASP A 278 -19.17 11.28 12.10
N ARG A 279 -18.86 11.58 13.36
CA ARG A 279 -19.56 10.95 14.48
C ARG A 279 -20.93 11.65 14.52
N THR A 280 -21.84 11.15 13.67
CA THR A 280 -23.28 11.44 13.84
C THR A 280 -23.83 10.65 15.02
#